data_5d28b1162cc7119d90911d0992142328
#
_entry.id   5d28b1162cc7119d90911d0992142328
#
_cell.length_a   1.000
_cell.length_b   1.000
_cell.length_c   1.000
_cell.angle_alpha   90.00
_cell.angle_beta   90.00
_cell.angle_gamma   90.00
#
_symmetry.space_group_name_H-M   'P 1'
#
loop_
_entity.id
_entity.type
_entity.pdbx_description
1 polymer ?
#
loop_
_entity_poly.entity_id
_entity_poly.type
_entity_poly.pdbx_seq_one_letter_code
_entity_poly.pdbx_strand_id
1 'polypeptide(L)'
;MKNTVTLSLILALFLSCLFSVGYAQRVSFKGEAISISALSVNTGMYLSAGDMKTRFGNSSSVGVNFNRKLANNWVYGFDLNYHFGNNINESNILDSIRNSKGHILTDGGYAGDVRLFQRGLSTFLKVGKLFPIIGPNQNSGILITTGIGFLQHKIQIEVIENNIPELTDDYKKGYDRLSNGFAFNEFIGYWHMSNQKTLNFYIGAEFTQAFTQNRRSYDYFTQSQDLQKRNDYLIGLKLGLIVPLYKRMPKEFYYK
;
A
#
# COMPACT_ATOMS: atom_id res chain seq x y z
N MET A 1 -21.98 13.71 8.82
CA MET A 1 -22.96 12.67 8.51
C MET A 1 -23.09 12.33 7.01
N LYS A 2 -23.02 13.26 6.04
CA LYS A 2 -23.12 12.92 4.60
C LYS A 2 -21.96 12.03 4.08
N ASN A 3 -20.75 12.21 4.57
CA ASN A 3 -19.56 11.46 4.07
C ASN A 3 -19.49 10.00 4.57
N THR A 4 -20.10 9.68 5.71
CA THR A 4 -20.15 8.31 6.25
C THR A 4 -21.13 7.43 5.48
N VAL A 5 -22.24 8.00 5.01
CA VAL A 5 -23.24 7.27 4.21
C VAL A 5 -22.71 6.95 2.81
N THR A 6 -21.96 7.87 2.18
CA THR A 6 -21.32 7.62 0.88
C THR A 6 -20.24 6.55 0.97
N LEU A 7 -19.44 6.55 2.03
CA LEU A 7 -18.40 5.53 2.23
C LEU A 7 -18.99 4.13 2.46
N SER A 8 -20.09 4.05 3.24
CA SER A 8 -20.80 2.76 3.47
C SER A 8 -21.46 2.23 2.19
N LEU A 9 -22.00 3.10 1.34
CA LEU A 9 -22.57 2.71 0.05
C LEU A 9 -21.51 2.20 -0.94
N ILE A 10 -20.34 2.84 -1.00
CA ILE A 10 -19.22 2.40 -1.83
C ILE A 10 -18.68 1.05 -1.33
N LEU A 11 -18.57 0.88 -0.01
CA LEU A 11 -18.14 -0.38 0.60
C LEU A 11 -19.16 -1.51 0.36
N ALA A 12 -20.45 -1.23 0.46
CA ALA A 12 -21.52 -2.20 0.18
C ALA A 12 -21.55 -2.58 -1.32
N LEU A 13 -21.35 -1.62 -2.23
CA LEU A 13 -21.25 -1.89 -3.66
C LEU A 13 -20.02 -2.74 -3.98
N PHE A 14 -18.89 -2.48 -3.35
CA PHE A 14 -17.66 -3.26 -3.50
C PHE A 14 -17.83 -4.69 -2.94
N LEU A 15 -18.47 -4.86 -1.78
CA LEU A 15 -18.81 -6.18 -1.25
C LEU A 15 -19.78 -6.94 -2.17
N SER A 16 -20.82 -6.30 -2.71
CA SER A 16 -21.78 -6.95 -3.60
C SER A 16 -21.14 -7.44 -4.90
N CYS A 17 -20.15 -6.71 -5.43
CA CYS A 17 -19.34 -7.15 -6.57
C CYS A 17 -18.48 -8.38 -6.26
N LEU A 18 -18.01 -8.54 -5.02
CA LEU A 18 -17.25 -9.72 -4.60
C LEU A 18 -18.12 -10.98 -4.52
N PHE A 19 -19.40 -10.85 -4.17
CA PHE A 19 -20.33 -11.99 -4.10
C PHE A 19 -20.89 -12.45 -5.46
N SER A 20 -20.91 -11.59 -6.47
CA SER A 20 -21.42 -11.93 -7.82
C SER A 20 -20.46 -12.77 -8.68
N VAL A 21 -19.20 -12.97 -8.25
CA VAL A 21 -18.19 -13.75 -9.00
C VAL A 21 -18.32 -15.27 -8.77
N GLY A 22 -19.29 -15.73 -7.96
CA GLY A 22 -19.38 -17.10 -7.44
C GLY A 22 -19.74 -18.23 -8.43
N TYR A 23 -20.08 -17.95 -9.69
CA TYR A 23 -20.49 -18.97 -10.65
C TYR A 23 -19.51 -19.23 -11.81
N ALA A 24 -18.20 -19.03 -11.58
CA ALA A 24 -17.18 -19.35 -12.56
C ALA A 24 -16.89 -20.86 -12.62
N GLN A 25 -16.95 -21.41 -13.82
CA GLN A 25 -16.77 -22.83 -14.19
C GLN A 25 -15.58 -23.51 -13.49
N ARG A 26 -15.76 -24.78 -13.12
CA ARG A 26 -14.76 -25.65 -12.49
C ARG A 26 -13.66 -26.04 -13.49
N VAL A 27 -12.61 -25.26 -13.62
CA VAL A 27 -11.35 -25.72 -14.21
C VAL A 27 -10.57 -26.38 -13.08
N SER A 28 -10.28 -27.68 -13.18
CA SER A 28 -9.40 -28.36 -12.22
C SER A 28 -7.95 -27.98 -12.53
N PHE A 29 -7.19 -27.54 -11.51
CA PHE A 29 -5.75 -27.25 -11.64
C PHE A 29 -4.86 -28.47 -11.46
N LYS A 30 -5.42 -29.68 -11.48
CA LYS A 30 -4.65 -30.91 -11.30
C LYS A 30 -3.78 -31.15 -12.53
N GLY A 31 -2.47 -30.95 -12.39
CA GLY A 31 -1.45 -31.51 -13.25
C GLY A 31 -0.59 -30.54 -14.04
N GLU A 32 -1.08 -29.39 -14.49
CA GLU A 32 -0.31 -28.51 -15.37
C GLU A 32 -0.22 -27.06 -14.91
N ALA A 33 0.91 -26.41 -15.21
CA ALA A 33 1.05 -24.97 -15.01
C ALA A 33 0.28 -24.23 -16.11
N ILE A 34 -0.70 -23.43 -15.71
CA ILE A 34 -1.54 -22.66 -16.65
C ILE A 34 -1.26 -21.15 -16.54
N SER A 35 -1.63 -20.44 -17.61
CA SER A 35 -1.60 -18.97 -17.59
C SER A 35 -2.82 -18.42 -16.86
N ILE A 36 -2.58 -17.55 -15.85
CA ILE A 36 -3.61 -16.98 -14.98
C ILE A 36 -3.42 -15.48 -14.93
N SER A 37 -4.48 -14.72 -15.19
CA SER A 37 -4.58 -13.31 -14.78
C SER A 37 -5.24 -13.27 -13.42
N ALA A 38 -4.73 -12.49 -12.50
CA ALA A 38 -5.25 -12.39 -11.15
C ALA A 38 -5.29 -10.93 -10.68
N LEU A 39 -6.42 -10.54 -10.13
CA LEU A 39 -6.55 -9.32 -9.35
C LEU A 39 -6.43 -9.71 -7.88
N SER A 40 -5.79 -8.87 -7.07
CA SER A 40 -5.69 -9.15 -5.63
C SER A 40 -5.89 -7.86 -4.83
N VAL A 41 -6.50 -8.04 -3.65
CA VAL A 41 -6.50 -7.01 -2.60
C VAL A 41 -5.50 -7.45 -1.55
N ASN A 42 -4.69 -6.53 -1.07
CA ASN A 42 -3.63 -6.83 -0.13
C ASN A 42 -3.61 -5.88 1.06
N THR A 43 -2.99 -6.35 2.12
CA THR A 43 -2.61 -5.57 3.29
C THR A 43 -1.20 -5.94 3.72
N GLY A 44 -0.51 -5.01 4.36
CA GLY A 44 0.83 -5.24 4.87
C GLY A 44 1.13 -4.45 6.13
N MET A 45 2.11 -4.92 6.88
CA MET A 45 2.68 -4.25 8.05
C MET A 45 4.17 -4.05 7.80
N TYR A 46 4.65 -2.83 8.01
CA TYR A 46 6.01 -2.44 7.66
C TYR A 46 6.70 -1.72 8.81
N LEU A 47 7.99 -1.96 8.90
CA LEU A 47 8.94 -1.21 9.71
C LEU A 47 9.67 -0.23 8.79
N SER A 48 9.71 1.03 9.19
CA SER A 48 10.53 2.03 8.51
C SER A 48 11.99 1.87 8.91
N ALA A 49 12.90 1.95 7.94
CA ALA A 49 14.34 1.86 8.16
C ALA A 49 15.07 2.90 7.27
N GLY A 50 16.40 3.01 7.43
CA GLY A 50 17.16 4.06 6.76
C GLY A 50 16.73 5.45 7.23
N ASP A 51 16.74 6.41 6.32
CA ASP A 51 16.35 7.80 6.62
C ASP A 51 14.86 7.94 6.96
N MET A 52 14.01 7.04 6.46
CA MET A 52 12.59 7.04 6.76
C MET A 52 12.29 6.82 8.25
N LYS A 53 13.15 6.06 8.95
CA LYS A 53 13.02 5.78 10.40
C LYS A 53 13.09 7.05 11.25
N THR A 54 13.78 8.09 10.80
CA THR A 54 13.85 9.36 11.54
C THR A 54 12.48 10.03 11.65
N ARG A 55 11.61 9.81 10.66
CA ARG A 55 10.29 10.44 10.56
C ARG A 55 9.16 9.52 11.00
N PHE A 56 9.24 8.24 10.64
CA PHE A 56 8.15 7.28 10.81
C PHE A 56 8.62 6.02 11.53
N GLY A 57 7.75 5.49 12.39
CA GLY A 57 7.90 4.17 12.97
C GLY A 57 7.22 3.09 12.11
N ASN A 58 6.36 2.30 12.74
CA ASN A 58 5.61 1.24 12.08
C ASN A 58 4.48 1.82 11.24
N SER A 59 4.23 1.19 10.11
CA SER A 59 3.11 1.54 9.24
C SER A 59 2.39 0.31 8.72
N SER A 60 1.16 0.52 8.26
CA SER A 60 0.37 -0.48 7.57
C SER A 60 0.09 -0.04 6.15
N SER A 61 -0.26 -0.97 5.28
CA SER A 61 -0.75 -0.64 3.95
C SER A 61 -2.01 -1.42 3.59
N VAL A 62 -2.77 -0.84 2.68
CA VAL A 62 -3.81 -1.53 1.91
C VAL A 62 -3.57 -1.23 0.44
N GLY A 63 -3.85 -2.20 -0.41
CA GLY A 63 -3.58 -2.03 -1.83
C GLY A 63 -4.28 -3.02 -2.73
N VAL A 64 -4.08 -2.79 -4.01
CA VAL A 64 -4.53 -3.69 -5.07
C VAL A 64 -3.36 -4.04 -5.97
N ASN A 65 -3.36 -5.25 -6.48
CA ASN A 65 -2.41 -5.63 -7.51
C ASN A 65 -3.08 -6.44 -8.62
N PHE A 66 -2.51 -6.33 -9.79
CA PHE A 66 -2.80 -7.18 -10.93
C PHE A 66 -1.56 -7.97 -11.27
N ASN A 67 -1.70 -9.30 -11.36
CA ASN A 67 -0.62 -10.21 -11.72
C ASN A 67 -1.04 -11.08 -12.92
N ARG A 68 -0.13 -11.24 -13.86
CA ARG A 68 -0.23 -12.22 -14.94
C ARG A 68 0.83 -13.28 -14.75
N LYS A 69 0.42 -14.49 -14.34
CA LYS A 69 1.25 -15.69 -14.32
C LYS A 69 1.15 -16.35 -15.68
N LEU A 70 2.30 -16.70 -16.27
CA LEU A 70 2.41 -17.47 -17.50
C LEU A 70 2.49 -18.98 -17.21
N ALA A 71 2.29 -19.81 -18.24
CA ALA A 71 2.41 -21.26 -18.13
C ALA A 71 3.84 -21.73 -17.71
N ASN A 72 4.87 -20.97 -18.06
CA ASN A 72 6.26 -21.20 -17.65
C ASN A 72 6.59 -20.64 -16.25
N ASN A 73 5.55 -20.27 -15.47
CA ASN A 73 5.63 -19.73 -14.12
C ASN A 73 6.31 -18.36 -13.98
N TRP A 74 6.57 -17.64 -15.05
CA TRP A 74 6.90 -16.23 -14.96
C TRP A 74 5.65 -15.43 -14.56
N VAL A 75 5.87 -14.45 -13.70
CA VAL A 75 4.82 -13.54 -13.18
C VAL A 75 5.25 -12.12 -13.47
N TYR A 76 4.37 -11.33 -14.03
CA TYR A 76 4.54 -9.88 -14.14
C TYR A 76 3.25 -9.19 -13.70
N GLY A 77 3.39 -7.99 -13.19
CA GLY A 77 2.23 -7.32 -12.63
C GLY A 77 2.48 -5.87 -12.25
N PHE A 78 1.44 -5.32 -11.67
CA PHE A 78 1.39 -3.95 -11.20
C PHE A 78 0.81 -3.93 -9.79
N ASP A 79 1.45 -3.17 -8.89
CA ASP A 79 1.00 -2.94 -7.52
C ASP A 79 0.70 -1.47 -7.29
N LEU A 80 -0.36 -1.20 -6.54
CA LEU A 80 -0.70 0.11 -6.00
C LEU A 80 -1.05 -0.06 -4.52
N ASN A 81 -0.30 0.59 -3.63
CA ASN A 81 -0.51 0.48 -2.20
C ASN A 81 -0.59 1.86 -1.56
N TYR A 82 -1.54 2.02 -0.66
CA TYR A 82 -1.67 3.17 0.22
C TYR A 82 -1.14 2.83 1.60
N HIS A 83 -0.14 3.60 2.07
CA HIS A 83 0.51 3.43 3.37
C HIS A 83 -0.07 4.41 4.38
N PHE A 84 -0.29 3.93 5.60
CA PHE A 84 -0.80 4.74 6.69
C PHE A 84 -0.22 4.26 8.04
N GLY A 85 -0.10 5.19 8.97
CA GLY A 85 0.40 4.92 10.32
C GLY A 85 0.15 6.11 11.24
N ASN A 86 0.21 5.86 12.52
CA ASN A 86 0.07 6.87 13.57
C ASN A 86 1.36 7.03 14.40
N ASN A 87 2.40 6.29 14.04
CA ASN A 87 3.68 6.33 14.75
C ASN A 87 4.64 7.28 14.03
N ILE A 88 4.64 8.54 14.48
CA ILE A 88 5.50 9.61 13.97
C ILE A 88 6.63 9.84 14.98
N ASN A 89 7.87 9.60 14.54
CA ASN A 89 9.07 9.81 15.34
C ASN A 89 9.48 11.29 15.40
N GLU A 90 9.21 12.03 14.33
CA GLU A 90 9.51 13.46 14.22
C GLU A 90 8.32 14.29 14.74
N SER A 91 8.08 14.25 16.06
CA SER A 91 6.95 14.92 16.71
C SER A 91 7.15 16.43 16.92
N ASN A 92 8.38 16.92 16.74
CA ASN A 92 8.78 18.30 17.00
C ASN A 92 8.56 19.27 15.83
N ILE A 93 8.02 18.78 14.70
CA ILE A 93 7.81 19.60 13.49
C ILE A 93 6.91 20.83 13.69
N LEU A 94 6.09 20.83 14.72
CA LEU A 94 5.18 21.92 15.09
C LEU A 94 5.66 22.75 16.30
N ASP A 95 6.89 22.56 16.76
CA ASP A 95 7.37 23.27 17.97
C ASP A 95 7.48 24.77 17.75
N SER A 96 7.69 25.22 16.49
CA SER A 96 7.73 26.63 16.14
C SER A 96 6.41 27.40 16.35
N ILE A 97 5.28 26.70 16.43
CA ILE A 97 3.94 27.28 16.66
C ILE A 97 3.40 26.95 18.05
N ARG A 98 4.22 26.32 18.92
CA ARG A 98 3.86 26.09 20.32
C ARG A 98 4.20 27.31 21.19
N ASN A 99 3.32 27.60 22.13
CA ASN A 99 3.58 28.62 23.15
C ASN A 99 4.60 28.12 24.20
N SER A 100 4.99 28.99 25.13
CA SER A 100 5.91 28.64 26.24
C SER A 100 5.43 27.51 27.15
N LYS A 101 4.14 27.17 27.13
CA LYS A 101 3.55 26.04 27.86
C LYS A 101 3.44 24.76 27.01
N GLY A 102 3.95 24.77 25.77
CA GLY A 102 3.93 23.63 24.86
C GLY A 102 2.59 23.41 24.11
N HIS A 103 1.63 24.31 24.24
CA HIS A 103 0.34 24.22 23.56
C HIS A 103 0.32 24.99 22.24
N ILE A 104 -0.38 24.46 21.24
CA ILE A 104 -0.76 25.16 20.02
C ILE A 104 -2.11 25.82 20.32
N LEU A 105 -2.25 27.11 20.01
CA LEU A 105 -3.47 27.85 20.35
C LEU A 105 -4.45 27.88 19.17
N THR A 106 -5.73 27.79 19.52
CA THR A 106 -6.83 28.01 18.58
C THR A 106 -7.13 29.51 18.44
N ASP A 107 -7.94 29.90 17.47
CA ASP A 107 -8.43 31.27 17.30
C ASP A 107 -9.18 31.81 18.54
N GLY A 108 -9.78 30.93 19.33
CA GLY A 108 -10.42 31.25 20.61
C GLY A 108 -9.45 31.32 21.81
N GLY A 109 -8.14 31.14 21.62
CA GLY A 109 -7.13 31.17 22.69
C GLY A 109 -7.07 29.90 23.58
N TYR A 110 -7.76 28.84 23.20
CA TYR A 110 -7.71 27.54 23.88
C TYR A 110 -6.62 26.63 23.29
N ALA A 111 -6.20 25.60 24.04
CA ALA A 111 -5.29 24.58 23.52
C ALA A 111 -5.99 23.73 22.46
N GLY A 112 -5.40 23.66 21.27
CA GLY A 112 -5.89 22.83 20.16
C GLY A 112 -5.27 21.42 20.20
N ASP A 113 -6.07 20.41 19.84
CA ASP A 113 -5.59 19.01 19.66
C ASP A 113 -5.17 18.80 18.21
N VAL A 114 -3.87 18.51 18.01
CA VAL A 114 -3.27 18.26 16.69
C VAL A 114 -2.66 16.88 16.68
N ARG A 115 -3.01 16.07 15.69
CA ARG A 115 -2.48 14.72 15.51
C ARG A 115 -1.70 14.61 14.21
N LEU A 116 -0.62 13.86 14.28
CA LEU A 116 0.27 13.59 13.17
C LEU A 116 0.09 12.13 12.71
N PHE A 117 -0.03 11.93 11.40
CA PHE A 117 -0.18 10.62 10.79
C PHE A 117 0.79 10.46 9.63
N GLN A 118 1.28 9.26 9.42
CA GLN A 118 1.92 8.88 8.18
C GLN A 118 0.86 8.64 7.10
N ARG A 119 1.10 9.17 5.91
CA ARG A 119 0.36 8.86 4.69
C ARG A 119 1.33 8.69 3.55
N GLY A 120 1.10 7.68 2.72
CA GLY A 120 1.98 7.40 1.59
C GLY A 120 1.26 6.65 0.48
N LEU A 121 1.89 6.66 -0.67
CA LEU A 121 1.46 5.91 -1.86
C LEU A 121 2.68 5.24 -2.47
N SER A 122 2.57 3.98 -2.84
CA SER A 122 3.59 3.31 -3.64
C SER A 122 2.98 2.60 -4.83
N THR A 123 3.70 2.61 -5.93
CA THR A 123 3.30 1.91 -7.16
C THR A 123 4.51 1.24 -7.77
N PHE A 124 4.34 -0.01 -8.24
CA PHE A 124 5.43 -0.82 -8.78
C PHE A 124 4.98 -1.62 -10.00
N LEU A 125 5.84 -1.66 -11.01
CA LEU A 125 5.81 -2.67 -12.04
C LEU A 125 6.70 -3.82 -11.59
N LYS A 126 6.18 -5.03 -11.56
CA LYS A 126 6.84 -6.21 -11.00
C LYS A 126 7.04 -7.30 -12.04
N VAL A 127 8.15 -8.02 -11.90
CA VAL A 127 8.46 -9.25 -12.63
C VAL A 127 9.06 -10.25 -11.67
N GLY A 128 8.80 -11.53 -11.89
CA GLY A 128 9.36 -12.58 -11.06
C GLY A 128 8.98 -13.97 -11.52
N LYS A 129 9.19 -14.94 -10.66
CA LYS A 129 8.95 -16.35 -10.98
C LYS A 129 8.31 -17.07 -9.81
N LEU A 130 7.36 -17.92 -10.12
CA LEU A 130 6.77 -18.88 -9.19
C LEU A 130 7.54 -20.20 -9.29
N PHE A 131 8.01 -20.71 -8.16
CA PHE A 131 8.68 -22.00 -8.02
C PHE A 131 7.71 -22.99 -7.36
N PRO A 132 7.15 -23.95 -8.11
CA PRO A 132 6.14 -24.88 -7.59
C PRO A 132 6.78 -26.02 -6.79
N ILE A 133 7.59 -25.69 -5.78
CA ILE A 133 8.29 -26.63 -4.92
C ILE A 133 7.37 -27.15 -3.82
N ILE A 134 6.50 -26.26 -3.30
CA ILE A 134 5.59 -26.53 -2.19
C ILE A 134 4.19 -26.06 -2.60
N GLY A 135 3.18 -26.93 -2.51
CA GLY A 135 1.81 -26.55 -2.78
C GLY A 135 0.94 -27.67 -3.34
N PRO A 136 -0.36 -27.46 -3.46
CA PRO A 136 -1.31 -28.47 -3.91
C PRO A 136 -1.29 -28.72 -5.42
N ASN A 137 -0.63 -27.85 -6.20
CA ASN A 137 -0.59 -27.92 -7.67
C ASN A 137 0.56 -27.10 -8.25
N GLN A 138 0.81 -27.22 -9.56
CA GLN A 138 1.87 -26.51 -10.29
C GLN A 138 1.67 -24.97 -10.40
N ASN A 139 0.55 -24.45 -9.90
CA ASN A 139 0.24 -23.03 -9.88
C ASN A 139 0.37 -22.41 -8.47
N SER A 140 0.84 -23.20 -7.51
CA SER A 140 1.16 -22.79 -6.14
C SER A 140 2.63 -22.98 -5.86
N GLY A 141 3.23 -22.20 -4.98
CA GLY A 141 4.64 -22.34 -4.64
C GLY A 141 5.26 -21.07 -4.07
N ILE A 142 6.57 -21.03 -4.07
CA ILE A 142 7.33 -19.85 -3.64
C ILE A 142 7.37 -18.86 -4.80
N LEU A 143 6.87 -17.66 -4.54
CA LEU A 143 6.89 -16.53 -5.46
C LEU A 143 8.02 -15.59 -5.07
N ILE A 144 8.91 -15.29 -6.03
CA ILE A 144 9.93 -14.26 -5.88
C ILE A 144 9.68 -13.23 -6.98
N THR A 145 9.51 -11.97 -6.59
CA THR A 145 9.35 -10.86 -7.54
C THR A 145 10.27 -9.70 -7.18
N THR A 146 10.72 -9.00 -8.20
CA THR A 146 11.36 -7.70 -8.10
C THR A 146 10.56 -6.69 -8.89
N GLY A 147 10.62 -5.42 -8.49
CA GLY A 147 9.88 -4.36 -9.14
C GLY A 147 10.58 -3.02 -9.09
N ILE A 148 10.20 -2.18 -10.02
CA ILE A 148 10.61 -0.78 -10.10
C ILE A 148 9.39 0.10 -10.04
N GLY A 149 9.52 1.26 -9.41
CA GLY A 149 8.37 2.14 -9.25
C GLY A 149 8.66 3.41 -8.49
N PHE A 150 7.68 3.80 -7.72
CA PHE A 150 7.67 5.10 -7.06
C PHE A 150 7.10 4.97 -5.65
N LEU A 151 7.73 5.65 -4.70
CA LEU A 151 7.25 5.81 -3.33
C LEU A 151 7.07 7.29 -3.02
N GLN A 152 5.92 7.63 -2.44
CA GLN A 152 5.64 8.94 -1.87
C GLN A 152 5.16 8.78 -0.44
N HIS A 153 5.61 9.67 0.45
CA HIS A 153 5.14 9.73 1.82
C HIS A 153 5.12 11.17 2.33
N LYS A 154 4.28 11.42 3.32
CA LYS A 154 4.18 12.70 4.01
C LYS A 154 3.66 12.52 5.43
N ILE A 155 3.85 13.56 6.24
CA ILE A 155 3.19 13.69 7.54
C ILE A 155 1.88 14.43 7.31
N GLN A 156 0.77 13.76 7.60
CA GLN A 156 -0.56 14.36 7.58
C GLN A 156 -0.84 14.98 8.93
N ILE A 157 -1.15 16.28 8.93
CA ILE A 157 -1.49 17.06 10.13
C ILE A 157 -3.00 17.20 10.19
N GLU A 158 -3.62 16.64 11.23
CA GLU A 158 -5.05 16.71 11.46
C GLU A 158 -5.34 17.55 12.72
N VAL A 159 -6.12 18.59 12.56
CA VAL A 159 -6.67 19.41 13.65
C VAL A 159 -8.02 18.82 14.00
N ILE A 160 -8.21 18.40 15.25
CA ILE A 160 -9.39 17.61 15.65
C ILE A 160 -10.55 18.49 16.06
N GLU A 161 -10.28 19.51 16.85
CA GLU A 161 -11.30 20.45 17.33
C GLU A 161 -10.75 21.88 17.22
N ASN A 162 -11.64 22.80 16.81
CA ASN A 162 -11.37 24.21 16.67
C ASN A 162 -10.43 24.59 15.50
N ASN A 163 -10.49 25.82 15.10
CA ASN A 163 -9.64 26.37 14.05
C ASN A 163 -8.28 26.80 14.63
N ILE A 164 -7.19 26.36 13.99
CA ILE A 164 -5.82 26.80 14.31
C ILE A 164 -5.35 27.62 13.11
N PRO A 165 -5.23 28.95 13.24
CA PRO A 165 -4.90 29.82 12.11
C PRO A 165 -3.56 29.47 11.44
N GLU A 166 -2.57 29.02 12.24
CA GLU A 166 -1.23 28.63 11.76
C GLU A 166 -1.22 27.26 11.05
N LEU A 167 -2.35 26.52 11.03
CA LEU A 167 -2.49 25.21 10.41
C LEU A 167 -3.63 25.16 9.39
N THR A 168 -3.78 26.21 8.60
CA THR A 168 -4.63 26.15 7.40
C THR A 168 -4.02 25.19 6.37
N ASP A 169 -4.81 24.77 5.38
CA ASP A 169 -4.37 23.74 4.43
C ASP A 169 -3.10 24.12 3.64
N ASP A 170 -2.89 25.41 3.40
CA ASP A 170 -1.65 25.88 2.74
C ASP A 170 -0.45 25.90 3.70
N TYR A 171 -0.64 26.33 4.94
CA TYR A 171 0.42 26.32 5.95
C TYR A 171 0.84 24.90 6.34
N LYS A 172 -0.06 23.93 6.40
CA LYS A 172 0.28 22.52 6.63
C LYS A 172 1.30 21.99 5.64
N LYS A 173 1.30 22.49 4.38
CA LYS A 173 2.28 22.10 3.36
C LYS A 173 3.72 22.45 3.75
N GLY A 174 3.93 23.48 4.56
CA GLY A 174 5.25 23.85 5.07
C GLY A 174 5.79 22.93 6.16
N TYR A 175 4.96 22.07 6.72
CA TYR A 175 5.32 21.12 7.79
C TYR A 175 5.21 19.64 7.37
N ASP A 176 4.51 19.33 6.28
CA ASP A 176 4.09 17.95 5.96
C ASP A 176 5.22 17.04 5.43
N ARG A 177 6.39 17.61 5.14
CA ARG A 177 7.60 16.87 4.72
C ARG A 177 7.35 15.94 3.53
N LEU A 178 6.50 16.36 2.59
CA LEU A 178 6.19 15.57 1.40
C LEU A 178 7.47 15.17 0.66
N SER A 179 7.76 13.89 0.66
CA SER A 179 8.94 13.33 -0.01
C SER A 179 8.50 12.25 -0.98
N ASN A 180 9.16 12.18 -2.11
CA ASN A 180 8.93 11.14 -3.09
C ASN A 180 10.16 10.84 -3.93
N GLY A 181 10.16 9.69 -4.58
CA GLY A 181 11.22 9.30 -5.47
C GLY A 181 11.07 7.92 -6.06
N PHE A 182 12.05 7.55 -6.88
CA PHE A 182 12.15 6.24 -7.50
C PHE A 182 12.39 5.16 -6.43
N ALA A 183 11.80 3.99 -6.63
CA ALA A 183 11.90 2.91 -5.66
C ALA A 183 12.05 1.56 -6.35
N PHE A 184 12.79 0.66 -5.68
CA PHE A 184 12.85 -0.77 -5.94
C PHE A 184 11.99 -1.50 -4.92
N ASN A 185 11.39 -2.61 -5.34
CA ASN A 185 10.58 -3.46 -4.48
C ASN A 185 10.95 -4.92 -4.72
N GLU A 186 11.10 -5.66 -3.66
CA GLU A 186 11.37 -7.10 -3.67
C GLU A 186 10.36 -7.81 -2.79
N PHE A 187 9.88 -8.95 -3.25
CA PHE A 187 8.95 -9.78 -2.50
C PHE A 187 9.35 -11.24 -2.61
N ILE A 188 9.37 -11.91 -1.48
CA ILE A 188 9.50 -13.35 -1.38
C ILE A 188 8.39 -13.91 -0.49
N GLY A 189 7.64 -14.87 -1.00
CA GLY A 189 6.51 -15.41 -0.24
C GLY A 189 5.90 -16.65 -0.87
N TYR A 190 4.85 -17.13 -0.23
CA TYR A 190 4.09 -18.26 -0.69
C TYR A 190 2.84 -17.78 -1.44
N TRP A 191 2.67 -18.27 -2.68
CA TRP A 191 1.50 -18.05 -3.53
C TRP A 191 0.68 -19.33 -3.57
N HIS A 192 -0.55 -19.26 -3.10
CA HIS A 192 -1.48 -20.38 -3.03
C HIS A 192 -2.61 -20.24 -4.02
N MET A 193 -2.79 -21.28 -4.84
CA MET A 193 -3.95 -21.44 -5.74
C MET A 193 -4.66 -22.74 -5.40
N SER A 194 -5.87 -22.63 -4.91
CA SER A 194 -6.67 -23.79 -4.48
C SER A 194 -7.13 -24.64 -5.67
N ASN A 195 -7.04 -25.97 -5.55
CA ASN A 195 -7.61 -26.91 -6.52
C ASN A 195 -9.14 -26.82 -6.60
N GLN A 196 -9.79 -26.43 -5.49
CA GLN A 196 -11.24 -26.31 -5.37
C GLN A 196 -11.76 -24.88 -5.57
N LYS A 197 -10.89 -23.93 -5.89
CA LYS A 197 -11.17 -22.50 -6.09
C LYS A 197 -11.80 -21.79 -4.88
N THR A 198 -11.65 -22.34 -3.68
CA THR A 198 -12.24 -21.80 -2.47
C THR A 198 -11.50 -20.60 -1.95
N LEU A 199 -10.17 -20.70 -1.81
CA LEU A 199 -9.34 -19.63 -1.28
C LEU A 199 -8.01 -19.57 -2.02
N ASN A 200 -7.71 -18.41 -2.61
CA ASN A 200 -6.42 -18.14 -3.23
C ASN A 200 -5.81 -16.94 -2.53
N PHE A 201 -4.56 -17.06 -2.12
CA PHE A 201 -3.88 -16.00 -1.39
C PHE A 201 -2.36 -16.03 -1.64
N TYR A 202 -1.71 -14.99 -1.23
CA TYR A 202 -0.26 -14.99 -1.06
C TYR A 202 0.10 -14.34 0.29
N ILE A 203 1.21 -14.78 0.86
CA ILE A 203 1.80 -14.21 2.06
C ILE A 203 3.31 -14.25 1.95
N GLY A 204 3.99 -13.19 2.38
CA GLY A 204 5.45 -13.15 2.30
C GLY A 204 6.04 -11.90 2.89
N ALA A 205 7.37 -11.84 2.82
CA ALA A 205 8.16 -10.68 3.18
C ALA A 205 8.31 -9.75 1.96
N GLU A 206 8.19 -8.47 2.20
CA GLU A 206 8.39 -7.42 1.21
C GLU A 206 9.45 -6.43 1.69
N PHE A 207 10.37 -6.08 0.80
CA PHE A 207 11.38 -5.06 1.02
C PHE A 207 11.24 -3.99 -0.06
N THR A 208 11.23 -2.72 0.36
CA THR A 208 11.21 -1.59 -0.56
C THR A 208 12.35 -0.65 -0.21
N GLN A 209 13.15 -0.30 -1.22
CA GLN A 209 14.19 0.71 -1.14
C GLN A 209 13.82 1.88 -2.05
N ALA A 210 13.74 3.09 -1.49
CA ALA A 210 13.39 4.29 -2.23
C ALA A 210 14.44 5.39 -2.08
N PHE A 211 14.71 6.06 -3.19
CA PHE A 211 15.60 7.22 -3.26
C PHE A 211 14.74 8.47 -3.33
N THR A 212 14.46 9.05 -2.16
CA THR A 212 13.48 10.13 -2.05
C THR A 212 14.13 11.49 -1.82
N GLN A 213 13.37 12.53 -2.13
CA GLN A 213 13.73 13.90 -1.84
C GLN A 213 12.47 14.68 -1.47
N ASN A 214 12.58 15.65 -0.58
CA ASN A 214 11.50 16.55 -0.24
C ASN A 214 11.05 17.35 -1.47
N ARG A 215 9.75 17.52 -1.65
CA ARG A 215 9.15 18.25 -2.78
C ARG A 215 8.56 19.61 -2.39
N ARG A 216 8.67 19.97 -1.11
CA ARG A 216 8.23 21.29 -0.65
C ARG A 216 9.30 22.35 -0.94
N SER A 217 8.87 23.52 -1.37
CA SER A 217 9.75 24.65 -1.65
C SER A 217 10.36 25.24 -0.38
N TYR A 218 9.68 25.06 0.75
CA TYR A 218 10.09 25.62 2.03
C TYR A 218 9.60 24.75 3.19
N ASP A 219 10.41 24.65 4.24
CA ASP A 219 10.10 23.97 5.49
C ASP A 219 10.06 25.02 6.60
N TYR A 220 8.90 25.18 7.22
CA TYR A 220 8.71 26.22 8.24
C TYR A 220 9.39 25.90 9.57
N PHE A 221 9.66 24.63 9.86
CA PHE A 221 10.40 24.26 11.06
C PHE A 221 11.88 24.58 10.93
N THR A 222 12.52 24.24 9.82
CA THR A 222 13.95 24.49 9.57
C THR A 222 14.21 25.85 8.95
N GLN A 223 13.17 26.59 8.56
CA GLN A 223 13.22 27.89 7.88
C GLN A 223 14.09 27.88 6.61
N SER A 224 14.11 26.76 5.91
CA SER A 224 14.93 26.54 4.71
C SER A 224 14.30 25.51 3.79
N GLN A 225 14.80 25.42 2.56
CA GLN A 225 14.44 24.33 1.66
C GLN A 225 15.23 23.07 2.02
N ASP A 226 14.54 21.95 2.18
CA ASP A 226 15.16 20.65 2.40
C ASP A 226 15.52 19.99 1.06
N LEU A 227 16.79 20.08 0.66
CA LEU A 227 17.33 19.50 -0.57
C LEU A 227 17.98 18.12 -0.35
N GLN A 228 17.92 17.57 0.86
CA GLN A 228 18.59 16.33 1.19
C GLN A 228 17.98 15.15 0.43
N LYS A 229 18.84 14.38 -0.23
CA LYS A 229 18.50 13.07 -0.79
C LYS A 229 18.50 12.04 0.32
N ARG A 230 17.51 11.16 0.33
CA ARG A 230 17.29 10.15 1.37
C ARG A 230 17.19 8.76 0.79
N ASN A 231 17.67 7.80 1.58
CA ASN A 231 17.51 6.38 1.33
C ASN A 231 16.46 5.84 2.31
N ASP A 232 15.25 5.70 1.84
CA ASP A 232 14.11 5.23 2.62
C ASP A 232 13.88 3.75 2.40
N TYR A 233 13.73 3.00 3.49
CA TYR A 233 13.47 1.56 3.44
C TYR A 233 12.16 1.24 4.15
N LEU A 234 11.40 0.30 3.57
CA LEU A 234 10.26 -0.36 4.19
C LEU A 234 10.49 -1.87 4.17
N ILE A 235 10.43 -2.49 5.33
CA ILE A 235 10.61 -3.92 5.52
C ILE A 235 9.35 -4.45 6.19
N GLY A 236 8.69 -5.41 5.58
CA GLY A 236 7.43 -5.85 6.15
C GLY A 236 6.92 -7.20 5.68
N LEU A 237 5.76 -7.55 6.19
CA LEU A 237 4.97 -8.71 5.79
C LEU A 237 3.76 -8.24 5.01
N LYS A 238 3.47 -8.93 3.91
CA LYS A 238 2.34 -8.65 3.02
C LYS A 238 1.50 -9.91 2.83
N LEU A 239 0.19 -9.73 2.95
CA LEU A 239 -0.84 -10.73 2.70
C LEU A 239 -1.77 -10.21 1.62
N GLY A 240 -2.14 -11.05 0.65
CA GLY A 240 -3.13 -10.70 -0.37
C GLY A 240 -4.09 -11.83 -0.68
N LEU A 241 -5.34 -11.46 -0.91
CA LEU A 241 -6.38 -12.35 -1.41
C LEU A 241 -6.45 -12.24 -2.92
N ILE A 242 -6.40 -13.38 -3.60
CA ILE A 242 -6.30 -13.48 -5.05
C ILE A 242 -7.65 -13.83 -5.65
N VAL A 243 -8.10 -13.04 -6.61
CA VAL A 243 -9.26 -13.30 -7.45
C VAL A 243 -8.76 -13.62 -8.87
N PRO A 244 -8.70 -14.91 -9.24
CA PRO A 244 -8.24 -15.30 -10.57
C PRO A 244 -9.29 -14.98 -11.64
N LEU A 245 -8.84 -14.37 -12.73
CA LEU A 245 -9.65 -14.04 -13.91
C LEU A 245 -9.45 -15.15 -14.95
N TYR A 246 -10.38 -16.08 -15.02
CA TYR A 246 -10.32 -17.17 -15.98
C TYR A 246 -10.87 -16.75 -17.34
N LYS A 247 -10.18 -17.12 -18.43
CA LYS A 247 -10.80 -17.10 -19.76
C LYS A 247 -11.92 -18.14 -19.80
N ARG A 248 -13.08 -17.77 -20.29
CA ARG A 248 -14.14 -18.75 -20.62
C ARG A 248 -13.58 -19.68 -21.69
N MET A 249 -13.47 -20.99 -21.41
CA MET A 249 -13.28 -21.98 -22.46
C MET A 249 -14.54 -21.99 -23.32
N PRO A 250 -14.42 -22.06 -24.67
CA PRO A 250 -15.57 -22.37 -25.53
C PRO A 250 -16.19 -23.68 -25.05
N LYS A 251 -17.51 -23.74 -24.95
CA LYS A 251 -18.21 -25.02 -24.74
C LYS A 251 -17.95 -25.83 -25.99
N GLU A 252 -17.21 -26.90 -25.93
CA GLU A 252 -17.18 -27.92 -26.95
C GLU A 252 -18.57 -28.57 -26.98
N PHE A 253 -19.37 -28.26 -27.99
CA PHE A 253 -20.62 -28.95 -28.24
C PHE A 253 -20.26 -30.25 -28.97
N TYR A 254 -20.27 -31.38 -28.26
CA TYR A 254 -20.28 -32.67 -28.91
C TYR A 254 -21.70 -32.91 -29.46
N TYR A 255 -21.87 -32.83 -30.76
CA TYR A 255 -23.03 -33.40 -31.44
C TYR A 255 -22.83 -34.93 -31.47
N LYS A 256 -23.71 -35.66 -30.81
CA LYS A 256 -23.86 -37.08 -31.02
C LYS A 256 -24.76 -37.34 -32.21
#